data_1b2609ae9ee5eaf7759e5c4b7f75f3e3
#
_entry.id   1b2609ae9ee5eaf7759e5c4b7f75f3e3
#
_cell.length_a   1.000
_cell.length_b   1.000
_cell.length_c   1.000
_cell.angle_alpha   90.00
_cell.angle_beta   90.00
_cell.angle_gamma   90.00
#
_symmetry.space_group_name_H-M   'P 1'
#
loop_
_entity.id
_entity.type
_entity.pdbx_description
1 polymer ?
#
loop_
_entity_poly.entity_id
_entity_poly.type
_entity_poly.pdbx_seq_one_letter_code
_entity_poly.pdbx_strand_id
1 'polypeptide(L)'
;MKDTQVSGTPSSILAVVALYNCQLCDSQAVSHLLRILNEDVALAKHFSVILYDNSPQLQKPAIEASFPVQYFHDPSNGGLASAYNFALARAESEGLEWLLLFDQDTSPTHDFLSELLQSAITLYARQEVGAIVPKLLVRGKIFSPEQNFLHQLRRQHLRSNHMMTRETFGLQQRQLNAYNSGAMIRVSALRVIGGFAREFWLDYLDHAVFSRLFTHGYRMFVLHAELEHQYSLSDLESIPLWRLENILLAQTLFVRQTGNFFDRLLYRIFLLRFSRGLRKSRKDPRAWRQAALQAFLLRVPETLRS
;
A
#
# COMPACT_ATOMS: atom_id res chain seq x y z
N MET A 1 -18.86 -3.06 40.95
CA MET A 1 -17.85 -3.18 39.88
C MET A 1 -18.28 -4.35 39.01
N LYS A 2 -18.82 -4.07 37.82
CA LYS A 2 -19.19 -5.11 36.86
C LYS A 2 -18.02 -5.21 35.88
N ASP A 3 -17.34 -6.34 35.93
CA ASP A 3 -16.34 -6.73 34.92
C ASP A 3 -17.05 -6.87 33.58
N THR A 4 -16.86 -5.92 32.72
CA THR A 4 -17.24 -6.03 31.33
C THR A 4 -16.17 -6.90 30.67
N GLN A 5 -16.36 -8.20 30.65
CA GLN A 5 -15.63 -9.10 29.79
C GLN A 5 -15.89 -8.65 28.34
N VAL A 6 -14.90 -8.02 27.73
CA VAL A 6 -14.83 -7.84 26.29
C VAL A 6 -14.55 -9.22 25.69
N SER A 7 -15.61 -9.94 25.36
CA SER A 7 -15.54 -11.21 24.62
C SER A 7 -15.33 -10.93 23.12
N GLY A 8 -14.21 -10.32 22.79
CA GLY A 8 -13.72 -10.27 21.42
C GLY A 8 -12.54 -11.23 21.32
N THR A 9 -12.60 -12.24 20.49
CA THR A 9 -11.41 -13.00 20.08
C THR A 9 -10.40 -11.99 19.53
N PRO A 10 -9.25 -11.78 20.21
CA PRO A 10 -8.30 -10.79 19.73
C PRO A 10 -7.74 -11.28 18.40
N SER A 11 -7.85 -10.43 17.39
CA SER A 11 -7.35 -10.56 16.04
C SER A 11 -8.30 -11.18 15.01
N SER A 12 -9.28 -10.39 14.59
CA SER A 12 -9.99 -10.62 13.33
C SER A 12 -9.37 -9.69 12.27
N ILE A 13 -8.90 -10.30 11.20
CA ILE A 13 -8.19 -9.64 10.09
C ILE A 13 -9.07 -9.70 8.85
N LEU A 14 -9.40 -8.55 8.28
CA LEU A 14 -9.98 -8.48 6.95
C LEU A 14 -8.87 -8.31 5.92
N ALA A 15 -8.67 -9.31 5.07
CA ALA A 15 -7.79 -9.18 3.93
C ALA A 15 -8.57 -8.65 2.72
N VAL A 16 -8.01 -7.69 2.00
CA VAL A 16 -8.56 -7.20 0.74
C VAL A 16 -7.55 -7.39 -0.38
N VAL A 17 -7.98 -8.01 -1.47
CA VAL A 17 -7.21 -8.13 -2.71
C VAL A 17 -7.84 -7.22 -3.75
N ALA A 18 -7.08 -6.21 -4.19
CA ALA A 18 -7.51 -5.31 -5.25
C ALA A 18 -7.12 -5.89 -6.62
N LEU A 19 -8.12 -6.07 -7.50
CA LEU A 19 -7.99 -6.68 -8.82
C LEU A 19 -8.30 -5.66 -9.92
N TYR A 20 -7.59 -5.75 -11.04
CA TYR A 20 -7.88 -4.99 -12.24
C TYR A 20 -7.36 -5.70 -13.49
N ASN A 21 -8.23 -5.98 -14.46
CA ASN A 21 -7.90 -6.70 -15.71
C ASN A 21 -7.14 -8.01 -15.44
N CYS A 22 -7.51 -8.73 -14.39
CA CYS A 22 -6.89 -9.97 -13.97
C CYS A 22 -8.00 -10.99 -13.63
N GLN A 23 -7.94 -12.17 -14.21
CA GLN A 23 -8.83 -13.25 -13.78
C GLN A 23 -8.46 -13.68 -12.36
N LEU A 24 -9.44 -14.10 -11.56
CA LEU A 24 -9.17 -14.52 -10.19
C LEU A 24 -8.15 -15.66 -10.11
N CYS A 25 -8.22 -16.62 -11.05
CA CYS A 25 -7.28 -17.74 -11.11
C CYS A 25 -5.85 -17.33 -11.47
N ASP A 26 -5.68 -16.17 -12.14
CA ASP A 26 -4.38 -15.65 -12.55
C ASP A 26 -3.75 -14.75 -11.46
N SER A 27 -4.54 -14.33 -10.48
CA SER A 27 -4.04 -13.53 -9.36
C SER A 27 -3.26 -14.40 -8.39
N GLN A 28 -1.98 -14.07 -8.20
CA GLN A 28 -1.12 -14.75 -7.23
C GLN A 28 -1.63 -14.54 -5.81
N ALA A 29 -2.08 -13.33 -5.48
CA ALA A 29 -2.61 -13.02 -4.15
C ALA A 29 -3.85 -13.86 -3.84
N VAL A 30 -4.81 -13.94 -4.77
CA VAL A 30 -6.02 -14.75 -4.58
C VAL A 30 -5.66 -16.22 -4.44
N SER A 31 -4.90 -16.78 -5.40
CA SER A 31 -4.58 -18.20 -5.43
C SER A 31 -3.80 -18.65 -4.19
N HIS A 32 -2.79 -17.90 -3.77
CA HIS A 32 -1.98 -18.25 -2.59
C HIS A 32 -2.77 -18.07 -1.30
N LEU A 33 -3.50 -16.96 -1.16
CA LEU A 33 -4.27 -16.68 0.07
C LEU A 33 -5.36 -17.73 0.29
N LEU A 34 -6.16 -18.05 -0.75
CA LEU A 34 -7.21 -19.06 -0.67
C LEU A 34 -6.62 -20.43 -0.37
N ARG A 35 -5.53 -20.82 -1.03
CA ARG A 35 -4.88 -22.10 -0.78
C ARG A 35 -4.40 -22.22 0.66
N ILE A 36 -3.63 -21.24 1.16
CA ILE A 36 -3.07 -21.28 2.51
C ILE A 36 -4.18 -21.37 3.57
N LEU A 37 -5.22 -20.51 3.44
CA LEU A 37 -6.30 -20.48 4.42
C LEU A 37 -7.24 -21.72 4.32
N ASN A 38 -7.36 -22.36 3.17
CA ASN A 38 -8.06 -23.65 3.08
C ASN A 38 -7.25 -24.82 3.66
N GLU A 39 -5.93 -24.79 3.54
CA GLU A 39 -5.04 -25.80 4.11
C GLU A 39 -4.89 -25.68 5.63
N ASP A 40 -4.93 -24.45 6.19
CA ASP A 40 -4.81 -24.21 7.63
C ASP A 40 -6.10 -23.61 8.21
N VAL A 41 -7.01 -24.47 8.65
CA VAL A 41 -8.31 -24.09 9.25
C VAL A 41 -8.12 -23.30 10.55
N ALA A 42 -7.05 -23.52 11.32
CA ALA A 42 -6.79 -22.79 12.55
C ALA A 42 -6.43 -21.33 12.24
N LEU A 43 -5.57 -21.11 11.26
CA LEU A 43 -5.22 -19.79 10.75
C LEU A 43 -6.44 -19.09 10.13
N ALA A 44 -7.22 -19.80 9.32
CA ALA A 44 -8.37 -19.27 8.59
C ALA A 44 -9.46 -18.67 9.51
N LYS A 45 -9.62 -19.17 10.73
CA LYS A 45 -10.58 -18.64 11.71
C LYS A 45 -10.37 -17.17 12.07
N HIS A 46 -9.19 -16.65 11.80
CA HIS A 46 -8.82 -15.26 12.10
C HIS A 46 -8.94 -14.34 10.89
N PHE A 47 -9.27 -14.89 9.70
CA PHE A 47 -9.32 -14.13 8.46
C PHE A 47 -10.72 -14.14 7.83
N SER A 48 -11.07 -13.00 7.26
CA SER A 48 -12.07 -12.89 6.20
C SER A 48 -11.43 -12.20 4.99
N VAL A 49 -11.96 -12.44 3.79
CA VAL A 49 -11.34 -11.97 2.56
C VAL A 49 -12.36 -11.23 1.68
N ILE A 50 -11.97 -10.07 1.18
CA ILE A 50 -12.67 -9.34 0.12
C ILE A 50 -11.82 -9.39 -1.15
N LEU A 51 -12.40 -9.85 -2.23
CA LEU A 51 -11.86 -9.75 -3.58
C LEU A 51 -12.56 -8.56 -4.25
N TYR A 52 -11.88 -7.43 -4.33
CA TYR A 52 -12.44 -6.20 -4.90
C TYR A 52 -11.95 -6.04 -6.35
N ASP A 53 -12.86 -6.21 -7.29
CA ASP A 53 -12.56 -6.22 -8.71
C ASP A 53 -12.95 -4.91 -9.39
N ASN A 54 -11.95 -4.12 -9.73
CA ASN A 54 -12.09 -2.87 -10.49
C ASN A 54 -12.15 -3.08 -12.02
N SER A 55 -12.22 -4.31 -12.50
CA SER A 55 -12.23 -4.62 -13.93
C SER A 55 -13.52 -4.13 -14.57
N PRO A 56 -13.49 -3.75 -15.88
CA PRO A 56 -14.70 -3.35 -16.59
C PRO A 56 -15.74 -4.47 -16.70
N GLN A 57 -15.30 -5.72 -16.73
CA GLN A 57 -16.16 -6.89 -16.90
C GLN A 57 -16.31 -7.67 -15.61
N LEU A 58 -17.56 -7.97 -15.26
CA LEU A 58 -17.91 -8.82 -14.13
C LEU A 58 -17.39 -10.24 -14.35
N GLN A 59 -16.69 -10.77 -13.36
CA GLN A 59 -16.35 -12.19 -13.28
C GLN A 59 -17.43 -12.94 -12.49
N LYS A 60 -17.59 -14.23 -12.78
CA LYS A 60 -18.47 -15.13 -12.01
C LYS A 60 -17.61 -16.25 -11.41
N PRO A 61 -16.86 -15.92 -10.36
CA PRO A 61 -15.94 -16.91 -9.79
C PRO A 61 -16.70 -18.01 -9.04
N ALA A 62 -16.29 -19.25 -9.26
CA ALA A 62 -16.57 -20.32 -8.32
C ALA A 62 -15.48 -20.28 -7.26
N ILE A 63 -15.77 -19.70 -6.10
CA ILE A 63 -14.81 -19.58 -4.99
C ILE A 63 -15.11 -20.70 -4.00
N GLU A 64 -14.18 -21.62 -3.87
CA GLU A 64 -14.22 -22.66 -2.85
C GLU A 64 -13.38 -22.22 -1.65
N ALA A 65 -14.03 -21.91 -0.54
CA ALA A 65 -13.36 -21.48 0.69
C ALA A 65 -14.09 -22.00 1.93
N SER A 66 -13.33 -22.46 2.92
CA SER A 66 -13.81 -22.89 4.24
C SER A 66 -13.96 -21.74 5.24
N PHE A 67 -13.73 -20.51 4.82
CA PHE A 67 -13.75 -19.26 5.58
C PHE A 67 -14.50 -18.17 4.81
N PRO A 68 -14.87 -17.04 5.43
CA PRO A 68 -15.65 -15.99 4.77
C PRO A 68 -14.86 -15.34 3.62
N VAL A 69 -15.37 -15.45 2.39
CA VAL A 69 -14.86 -14.76 1.20
C VAL A 69 -16.00 -14.04 0.51
N GLN A 70 -15.79 -12.78 0.16
CA GLN A 70 -16.74 -11.96 -0.59
C GLN A 70 -16.07 -11.42 -1.85
N TYR A 71 -16.71 -11.64 -3.01
CA TYR A 71 -16.34 -10.96 -4.26
C TYR A 71 -17.22 -9.73 -4.45
N PHE A 72 -16.59 -8.61 -4.76
CA PHE A 72 -17.26 -7.36 -5.07
C PHE A 72 -16.72 -6.79 -6.39
N HIS A 73 -17.63 -6.39 -7.30
CA HIS A 73 -17.26 -5.84 -8.61
C HIS A 73 -17.62 -4.37 -8.69
N ASP A 74 -16.63 -3.54 -9.03
CA ASP A 74 -16.78 -2.10 -9.26
C ASP A 74 -16.29 -1.73 -10.68
N PRO A 75 -17.19 -1.69 -11.68
CA PRO A 75 -16.81 -1.35 -13.05
C PRO A 75 -16.40 0.11 -13.23
N SER A 76 -16.62 0.97 -12.22
CA SER A 76 -16.21 2.37 -12.28
C SER A 76 -14.70 2.57 -12.22
N ASN A 77 -13.95 1.51 -11.80
CA ASN A 77 -12.52 1.55 -11.58
C ASN A 77 -12.09 2.70 -10.67
N GLY A 78 -12.68 2.72 -9.47
CA GLY A 78 -12.33 3.71 -8.45
C GLY A 78 -10.90 3.59 -7.88
N GLY A 79 -10.10 2.65 -8.37
CA GLY A 79 -8.71 2.40 -8.03
C GLY A 79 -8.51 1.78 -6.65
N LEU A 80 -7.26 1.76 -6.18
CA LEU A 80 -6.90 1.17 -4.88
C LEU A 80 -7.58 1.90 -3.71
N ALA A 81 -7.71 3.22 -3.78
CA ALA A 81 -8.34 4.00 -2.73
C ALA A 81 -9.81 3.59 -2.51
N SER A 82 -10.56 3.31 -3.58
CA SER A 82 -11.95 2.84 -3.48
C SER A 82 -12.02 1.43 -2.90
N ALA A 83 -11.19 0.51 -3.38
CA ALA A 83 -11.11 -0.86 -2.88
C ALA A 83 -10.82 -0.90 -1.37
N TYR A 84 -9.82 -0.16 -0.94
CA TYR A 84 -9.39 -0.17 0.45
C TYR A 84 -10.34 0.59 1.38
N ASN A 85 -10.99 1.68 0.92
CA ASN A 85 -12.03 2.34 1.71
C ASN A 85 -13.31 1.50 1.82
N PHE A 86 -13.67 0.74 0.78
CA PHE A 86 -14.76 -0.24 0.86
C PHE A 86 -14.48 -1.30 1.92
N ALA A 87 -13.27 -1.88 1.88
CA ALA A 87 -12.85 -2.87 2.87
C ALA A 87 -12.74 -2.28 4.29
N LEU A 88 -12.27 -1.03 4.43
CA LEU A 88 -12.24 -0.32 5.71
C LEU A 88 -13.65 -0.16 6.29
N ALA A 89 -14.61 0.32 5.49
CA ALA A 89 -16.00 0.46 5.93
C ALA A 89 -16.61 -0.89 6.36
N ARG A 90 -16.25 -1.98 5.66
CA ARG A 90 -16.66 -3.33 6.03
C ARG A 90 -16.03 -3.78 7.34
N ALA A 91 -14.72 -3.58 7.50
CA ALA A 91 -14.01 -3.90 8.74
C ALA A 91 -14.58 -3.14 9.95
N GLU A 92 -14.90 -1.85 9.78
CA GLU A 92 -15.53 -1.03 10.82
C GLU A 92 -16.92 -1.57 11.19
N SER A 93 -17.76 -1.91 10.21
CA SER A 93 -19.11 -2.42 10.45
C SER A 93 -19.13 -3.78 11.15
N GLU A 94 -18.12 -4.59 10.95
CA GLU A 94 -17.95 -5.91 11.57
C GLU A 94 -17.13 -5.87 12.87
N GLY A 95 -16.60 -4.71 13.24
CA GLY A 95 -15.78 -4.54 14.46
C GLY A 95 -14.42 -5.24 14.37
N LEU A 96 -13.88 -5.37 13.16
CA LEU A 96 -12.58 -6.01 12.95
C LEU A 96 -11.43 -5.05 13.31
N GLU A 97 -10.35 -5.62 13.84
CA GLU A 97 -9.21 -4.84 14.35
C GLU A 97 -8.23 -4.42 13.25
N TRP A 98 -8.04 -5.28 12.24
CA TRP A 98 -6.99 -5.13 11.25
C TRP A 98 -7.50 -5.25 9.82
N LEU A 99 -6.97 -4.41 8.93
CA LEU A 99 -7.15 -4.47 7.48
C LEU A 99 -5.82 -4.82 6.83
N LEU A 100 -5.77 -5.97 6.14
CA LEU A 100 -4.60 -6.48 5.41
C LEU A 100 -4.77 -6.23 3.92
N LEU A 101 -3.81 -5.56 3.31
CA LEU A 101 -3.86 -5.10 1.93
C LEU A 101 -3.03 -6.01 1.01
N PHE A 102 -3.60 -6.36 -0.14
CA PHE A 102 -2.88 -7.06 -1.19
C PHE A 102 -3.14 -6.45 -2.56
N ASP A 103 -2.06 -6.32 -3.34
CA ASP A 103 -2.14 -6.16 -4.77
C ASP A 103 -2.28 -7.55 -5.42
N GLN A 104 -2.87 -7.65 -6.62
CA GLN A 104 -3.17 -8.92 -7.28
C GLN A 104 -1.96 -9.82 -7.58
N ASP A 105 -0.77 -9.24 -7.64
CA ASP A 105 0.51 -9.89 -7.96
C ASP A 105 1.36 -10.21 -6.71
N THR A 106 0.83 -9.97 -5.51
CA THR A 106 1.49 -10.35 -4.25
C THR A 106 1.42 -11.85 -4.05
N SER A 107 2.51 -12.46 -3.57
CA SER A 107 2.57 -13.89 -3.25
C SER A 107 2.72 -14.10 -1.74
N PRO A 108 1.63 -14.09 -0.95
CA PRO A 108 1.72 -14.38 0.46
C PRO A 108 2.18 -15.82 0.71
N THR A 109 2.92 -16.01 1.80
CA THR A 109 3.36 -17.33 2.27
C THR A 109 2.65 -17.70 3.57
N HIS A 110 2.61 -18.98 3.92
CA HIS A 110 2.06 -19.46 5.18
C HIS A 110 2.80 -18.82 6.38
N ASP A 111 4.13 -18.80 6.33
CA ASP A 111 4.96 -18.24 7.40
C ASP A 111 4.69 -16.75 7.60
N PHE A 112 4.50 -15.99 6.51
CA PHE A 112 4.12 -14.57 6.60
C PHE A 112 2.76 -14.40 7.30
N LEU A 113 1.72 -15.14 6.90
CA LEU A 113 0.40 -15.01 7.51
C LEU A 113 0.40 -15.43 8.99
N SER A 114 1.19 -16.45 9.32
CA SER A 114 1.35 -16.93 10.70
C SER A 114 2.08 -15.90 11.58
N GLU A 115 3.20 -15.33 11.10
CA GLU A 115 3.91 -14.27 11.82
C GLU A 115 3.07 -13.00 11.96
N LEU A 116 2.29 -12.67 10.91
CA LEU A 116 1.38 -11.52 10.92
C LEU A 116 0.32 -11.68 12.01
N LEU A 117 -0.36 -12.84 12.06
CA LEU A 117 -1.36 -13.14 13.08
C LEU A 117 -0.76 -13.11 14.48
N GLN A 118 0.39 -13.76 14.70
CA GLN A 118 1.07 -13.76 15.98
C GLN A 118 1.43 -12.34 16.44
N SER A 119 1.89 -11.51 15.50
CA SER A 119 2.20 -10.09 15.75
C SER A 119 0.94 -9.29 16.07
N ALA A 120 -0.17 -9.53 15.37
CA ALA A 120 -1.46 -8.89 15.65
C ALA A 120 -1.94 -9.17 17.07
N ILE A 121 -1.82 -10.42 17.53
CA ILE A 121 -2.18 -10.83 18.90
C ILE A 121 -1.25 -10.16 19.92
N THR A 122 0.06 -10.26 19.72
CA THR A 122 1.06 -9.74 20.66
C THR A 122 0.99 -8.21 20.80
N LEU A 123 0.71 -7.51 19.69
CA LEU A 123 0.69 -6.06 19.63
C LEU A 123 -0.71 -5.46 19.83
N TYR A 124 -1.72 -6.28 20.15
CA TYR A 124 -3.10 -5.84 20.31
C TYR A 124 -3.24 -4.66 21.29
N ALA A 125 -2.63 -4.78 22.48
CA ALA A 125 -2.67 -3.75 23.51
C ALA A 125 -1.82 -2.51 23.19
N ARG A 126 -0.93 -2.59 22.21
CA ARG A 126 -0.02 -1.51 21.83
C ARG A 126 -0.68 -0.58 20.83
N GLN A 127 -1.48 0.36 21.32
CA GLN A 127 -2.29 1.26 20.47
C GLN A 127 -1.46 2.20 19.59
N GLU A 128 -0.18 2.42 19.90
CA GLU A 128 0.76 3.15 19.06
C GLU A 128 1.14 2.40 17.78
N VAL A 129 0.92 1.07 17.71
CA VAL A 129 1.18 0.29 16.50
C VAL A 129 0.03 0.48 15.53
N GLY A 130 0.22 1.33 14.53
CA GLY A 130 -0.76 1.61 13.50
C GLY A 130 -0.66 0.68 12.30
N ALA A 131 0.51 0.07 12.06
CA ALA A 131 0.72 -0.85 10.95
C ALA A 131 1.75 -1.94 11.27
N ILE A 132 1.56 -3.11 10.68
CA ILE A 132 2.47 -4.27 10.70
C ILE A 132 2.76 -4.62 9.24
N VAL A 133 4.03 -4.70 8.85
CA VAL A 133 4.42 -4.84 7.46
C VAL A 133 5.54 -5.88 7.26
N PRO A 134 5.54 -6.64 6.17
CA PRO A 134 6.66 -7.50 5.79
C PRO A 134 7.80 -6.68 5.18
N LYS A 135 8.90 -7.36 4.89
CA LYS A 135 9.92 -6.87 3.97
C LYS A 135 9.57 -7.33 2.56
N LEU A 136 9.44 -6.40 1.63
CA LEU A 136 9.28 -6.74 0.22
C LEU A 136 10.65 -6.76 -0.45
N LEU A 137 10.89 -7.81 -1.21
CA LEU A 137 12.11 -7.99 -1.98
C LEU A 137 11.84 -7.81 -3.47
N VAL A 138 12.75 -7.13 -4.14
CA VAL A 138 12.81 -7.06 -5.60
C VAL A 138 14.18 -7.57 -6.01
N ARG A 139 14.23 -8.70 -6.72
CA ARG A 139 15.47 -9.36 -7.13
C ARG A 139 16.41 -9.60 -5.94
N GLY A 140 15.85 -10.09 -4.82
CA GLY A 140 16.58 -10.43 -3.60
C GLY A 140 17.09 -9.23 -2.78
N LYS A 141 16.72 -8.00 -3.13
CA LYS A 141 17.06 -6.78 -2.37
C LYS A 141 15.83 -6.21 -1.70
N ILE A 142 15.97 -5.73 -0.46
CA ILE A 142 14.87 -5.09 0.26
C ILE A 142 14.50 -3.81 -0.49
N PHE A 143 13.22 -3.73 -0.82
CA PHE A 143 12.61 -2.61 -1.50
C PHE A 143 11.63 -1.86 -0.57
N SER A 144 10.94 -2.58 0.32
CA SER A 144 9.99 -2.05 1.31
C SER A 144 10.17 -2.80 2.65
N PRO A 145 9.97 -2.12 3.79
CA PRO A 145 9.74 -0.69 3.94
C PRO A 145 10.97 0.15 3.61
N GLU A 146 10.72 1.39 3.23
CA GLU A 146 11.78 2.33 2.84
C GLU A 146 11.66 3.68 3.54
N GLN A 147 12.68 4.51 3.41
CA GLN A 147 12.58 5.88 3.89
C GLN A 147 11.57 6.66 3.07
N ASN A 148 10.80 7.52 3.74
CA ASN A 148 9.84 8.41 3.10
C ASN A 148 10.48 9.19 1.93
N PHE A 149 9.73 9.36 0.83
CA PHE A 149 10.17 10.04 -0.38
C PHE A 149 10.79 11.42 -0.12
N LEU A 150 10.22 12.23 0.79
CA LEU A 150 10.80 13.52 1.16
C LEU A 150 12.18 13.38 1.79
N HIS A 151 12.39 12.33 2.56
CA HIS A 151 13.70 12.01 3.13
C HIS A 151 14.71 11.61 2.05
N GLN A 152 14.28 10.80 1.09
CA GLN A 152 15.10 10.44 -0.07
C GLN A 152 15.44 11.66 -0.93
N LEU A 153 14.48 12.55 -1.14
CA LEU A 153 14.67 13.81 -1.88
C LEU A 153 15.71 14.71 -1.21
N ARG A 154 15.67 14.85 0.11
CA ARG A 154 16.67 15.58 0.90
C ARG A 154 18.04 14.90 0.85
N ARG A 155 18.08 13.56 0.89
CA ARG A 155 19.32 12.76 0.87
C ARG A 155 20.13 12.89 -0.42
N GLN A 156 19.48 12.98 -1.57
CA GLN A 156 20.17 13.22 -2.84
C GLN A 156 21.07 14.47 -2.75
N HIS A 157 20.83 15.33 -1.73
CA HIS A 157 21.58 16.55 -1.47
C HIS A 157 22.43 16.50 -0.19
N LEU A 158 22.19 15.57 0.75
CA LEU A 158 22.77 15.59 2.12
C LEU A 158 23.39 14.26 2.57
N ARG A 159 23.99 13.45 1.71
CA ARG A 159 24.80 12.23 2.04
C ARG A 159 24.51 11.57 3.40
N SER A 160 23.36 10.98 3.64
CA SER A 160 23.07 10.18 4.84
C SER A 160 22.66 8.75 4.47
N ASN A 161 23.37 7.73 4.97
CA ASN A 161 23.10 6.32 4.64
C ASN A 161 22.37 5.63 5.80
N HIS A 162 21.06 5.41 5.64
CA HIS A 162 20.34 4.41 6.45
C HIS A 162 19.47 3.58 5.49
N MET A 163 20.05 2.53 4.96
CA MET A 163 19.31 1.52 4.21
C MET A 163 18.65 0.56 5.21
N MET A 164 17.43 0.13 4.88
CA MET A 164 16.82 -1.00 5.57
C MET A 164 17.64 -2.25 5.29
N THR A 165 17.90 -3.05 6.32
CA THR A 165 18.62 -4.31 6.19
C THR A 165 17.69 -5.48 6.52
N ARG A 166 18.09 -6.70 6.17
CA ARG A 166 17.35 -7.91 6.56
C ARG A 166 17.20 -8.05 8.08
N GLU A 167 18.11 -7.47 8.84
CA GLU A 167 18.09 -7.46 10.31
C GLU A 167 17.07 -6.48 10.88
N THR A 168 16.53 -5.56 10.07
CA THR A 168 15.52 -4.61 10.53
C THR A 168 14.25 -5.35 10.92
N PHE A 169 13.86 -5.24 12.18
CA PHE A 169 12.69 -5.89 12.77
C PHE A 169 12.11 -5.04 13.89
N GLY A 170 10.82 -5.22 14.18
CA GLY A 170 10.18 -4.63 15.34
C GLY A 170 9.67 -3.21 15.12
N LEU A 171 9.38 -2.50 16.21
CA LEU A 171 8.76 -1.18 16.19
C LEU A 171 9.75 -0.11 15.72
N GLN A 172 9.36 0.60 14.67
CA GLN A 172 10.18 1.65 14.07
C GLN A 172 9.80 3.02 14.62
N GLN A 173 10.79 3.74 15.16
CA GLN A 173 10.58 5.09 15.70
C GLN A 173 10.65 6.18 14.63
N ARG A 174 11.22 5.87 13.46
CA ARG A 174 11.36 6.80 12.33
C ARG A 174 10.19 6.66 11.37
N GLN A 175 9.90 7.73 10.65
CA GLN A 175 8.95 7.69 9.55
C GLN A 175 9.48 6.81 8.43
N LEU A 176 8.75 5.75 8.15
CA LEU A 176 8.97 4.85 7.02
C LEU A 176 7.71 4.80 6.17
N ASN A 177 7.88 4.43 4.91
CA ASN A 177 6.82 3.99 4.03
C ASN A 177 6.91 2.50 3.83
N ALA A 178 5.76 1.86 3.65
CA ALA A 178 5.66 0.52 3.10
C ALA A 178 4.76 0.55 1.86
N TYR A 179 4.90 -0.44 1.00
CA TYR A 179 3.95 -0.65 -0.09
C TYR A 179 2.73 -1.43 0.41
N ASN A 180 1.63 -1.36 -0.32
CA ASN A 180 0.37 -1.99 0.07
C ASN A 180 0.48 -3.51 0.21
N SER A 181 1.33 -4.14 -0.60
CA SER A 181 1.48 -5.60 -0.68
C SER A 181 1.86 -6.23 0.66
N GLY A 182 0.90 -6.85 1.33
CA GLY A 182 1.08 -7.47 2.64
C GLY A 182 1.09 -6.49 3.83
N ALA A 183 0.79 -5.21 3.62
CA ALA A 183 0.67 -4.25 4.72
C ALA A 183 -0.64 -4.46 5.48
N MET A 184 -0.55 -4.68 6.79
CA MET A 184 -1.69 -4.77 7.69
C MET A 184 -1.76 -3.49 8.52
N ILE A 185 -2.92 -2.81 8.49
CA ILE A 185 -3.13 -1.53 9.14
C ILE A 185 -4.27 -1.62 10.14
N ARG A 186 -4.10 -1.02 11.32
CA ARG A 186 -5.11 -1.00 12.36
C ARG A 186 -6.31 -0.16 11.91
N VAL A 187 -7.51 -0.73 11.98
CA VAL A 187 -8.76 -0.10 11.53
C VAL A 187 -9.03 1.21 12.28
N SER A 188 -8.82 1.22 13.60
CA SER A 188 -8.98 2.44 14.41
C SER A 188 -7.99 3.54 14.00
N ALA A 189 -6.76 3.20 13.62
CA ALA A 189 -5.77 4.16 13.13
C ALA A 189 -6.16 4.71 11.74
N LEU A 190 -6.65 3.85 10.84
CA LEU A 190 -7.19 4.30 9.54
C LEU A 190 -8.34 5.28 9.74
N ARG A 191 -9.27 5.01 10.66
CA ARG A 191 -10.37 5.92 10.97
C ARG A 191 -9.88 7.29 11.44
N VAL A 192 -8.87 7.33 12.32
CA VAL A 192 -8.29 8.58 12.82
C VAL A 192 -7.70 9.44 11.72
N ILE A 193 -7.03 8.80 10.73
CA ILE A 193 -6.42 9.53 9.61
C ILE A 193 -7.39 9.82 8.46
N GLY A 194 -8.67 9.42 8.56
CA GLY A 194 -9.71 9.63 7.54
C GLY A 194 -9.69 8.63 6.39
N GLY A 195 -9.12 7.43 6.60
CA GLY A 195 -9.04 6.37 5.61
C GLY A 195 -8.03 6.61 4.49
N PHE A 196 -8.28 5.99 3.36
CA PHE A 196 -7.42 6.10 2.17
C PHE A 196 -7.85 7.30 1.32
N ALA A 197 -6.92 8.20 1.05
CA ALA A 197 -7.17 9.45 0.36
C ALA A 197 -7.47 9.23 -1.13
N ARG A 198 -8.69 9.54 -1.56
CA ARG A 198 -9.19 9.25 -2.91
C ARG A 198 -8.45 9.99 -4.01
N GLU A 199 -7.83 11.12 -3.70
CA GLU A 199 -6.97 11.86 -4.61
C GLU A 199 -5.70 11.10 -5.03
N PHE A 200 -5.35 10.04 -4.30
CA PHE A 200 -4.31 9.08 -4.68
C PHE A 200 -4.96 7.81 -5.22
N TRP A 201 -5.50 7.90 -6.42
CA TRP A 201 -6.26 6.82 -7.04
C TRP A 201 -5.49 5.48 -7.10
N LEU A 202 -4.18 5.53 -7.38
CA LEU A 202 -3.33 4.35 -7.54
C LEU A 202 -1.95 4.58 -6.92
N ASP A 203 -1.21 5.57 -7.42
CA ASP A 203 0.16 5.85 -7.00
C ASP A 203 0.19 6.76 -5.78
N TYR A 204 1.20 6.59 -4.90
CA TYR A 204 1.40 7.37 -3.68
C TYR A 204 0.30 7.25 -2.61
N LEU A 205 -0.66 6.34 -2.79
CA LEU A 205 -1.68 6.05 -1.77
C LEU A 205 -1.05 5.55 -0.47
N ASP A 206 -0.14 4.57 -0.60
CA ASP A 206 0.69 4.04 0.47
C ASP A 206 1.53 5.12 1.16
N HIS A 207 2.24 5.94 0.39
CA HIS A 207 3.01 7.06 0.92
C HIS A 207 2.15 8.03 1.74
N ALA A 208 0.95 8.34 1.28
CA ALA A 208 0.01 9.21 1.97
C ALA A 208 -0.47 8.59 3.28
N VAL A 209 -0.85 7.32 3.26
CA VAL A 209 -1.34 6.58 4.44
C VAL A 209 -0.25 6.51 5.51
N PHE A 210 0.95 5.99 5.18
CA PHE A 210 2.02 5.85 6.17
C PHE A 210 2.54 7.19 6.69
N SER A 211 2.54 8.24 5.85
CA SER A 211 2.86 9.59 6.31
C SER A 211 1.83 10.12 7.31
N ARG A 212 0.52 9.95 7.03
CA ARG A 212 -0.56 10.35 7.94
C ARG A 212 -0.54 9.55 9.25
N LEU A 213 -0.35 8.23 9.20
CA LEU A 213 -0.20 7.39 10.40
C LEU A 213 0.92 7.92 11.30
N PHE A 214 2.10 8.18 10.74
CA PHE A 214 3.23 8.67 11.50
C PHE A 214 2.98 10.04 12.13
N THR A 215 2.36 10.97 11.41
CA THR A 215 2.04 12.32 11.91
C THR A 215 0.98 12.33 13.00
N HIS A 216 0.10 11.29 13.03
CA HIS A 216 -0.88 11.08 14.11
C HIS A 216 -0.33 10.25 15.28
N GLY A 217 0.99 10.04 15.35
CA GLY A 217 1.63 9.35 16.47
C GLY A 217 1.72 7.83 16.35
N TYR A 218 1.16 7.25 15.29
CA TYR A 218 1.27 5.81 15.04
C TYR A 218 2.66 5.42 14.53
N ARG A 219 3.02 4.18 14.80
CA ARG A 219 4.30 3.58 14.42
C ARG A 219 4.09 2.32 13.60
N MET A 220 5.08 2.00 12.81
CA MET A 220 5.16 0.80 11.98
C MET A 220 5.95 -0.29 12.70
N PHE A 221 5.41 -1.50 12.72
CA PHE A 221 6.12 -2.71 13.15
C PHE A 221 6.54 -3.51 11.91
N VAL A 222 7.83 -3.81 11.79
CA VAL A 222 8.40 -4.57 10.66
C VAL A 222 8.56 -6.02 11.08
N LEU A 223 8.04 -6.95 10.27
CA LEU A 223 8.16 -8.39 10.45
C LEU A 223 9.54 -8.92 10.04
N HIS A 224 9.84 -10.15 10.45
CA HIS A 224 10.95 -10.93 9.86
C HIS A 224 10.60 -11.40 8.45
N ALA A 225 9.34 -11.72 8.21
CA ALA A 225 8.86 -12.25 6.94
C ALA A 225 9.27 -11.40 5.74
N GLU A 226 9.73 -12.08 4.70
CA GLU A 226 10.12 -11.52 3.42
C GLU A 226 9.18 -12.03 2.33
N LEU A 227 8.67 -11.13 1.48
CA LEU A 227 7.84 -11.47 0.34
C LEU A 227 8.52 -10.99 -0.94
N GLU A 228 8.64 -11.87 -1.93
CA GLU A 228 9.07 -11.45 -3.27
C GLU A 228 7.94 -10.64 -3.93
N HIS A 229 8.31 -9.51 -4.50
CA HIS A 229 7.40 -8.59 -5.17
C HIS A 229 7.87 -8.28 -6.59
N GLN A 230 6.94 -8.36 -7.55
CA GLN A 230 7.21 -7.97 -8.92
C GLN A 230 7.01 -6.46 -9.06
N TYR A 231 8.12 -5.71 -9.02
CA TYR A 231 8.04 -4.26 -9.14
C TYR A 231 7.83 -3.83 -10.60
N SER A 232 6.60 -3.46 -10.92
CA SER A 232 6.17 -3.07 -12.28
C SER A 232 6.84 -1.79 -12.81
N LEU A 233 7.46 -0.98 -11.94
CA LEU A 233 8.16 0.26 -12.32
C LEU A 233 9.68 0.10 -12.42
N SER A 234 10.20 -1.13 -12.42
CA SER A 234 11.65 -1.39 -12.45
C SER A 234 12.33 -0.92 -13.75
N ASP A 235 11.57 -0.75 -14.82
CA ASP A 235 12.04 -0.23 -16.11
C ASP A 235 11.21 0.97 -16.53
N LEU A 236 11.79 2.17 -16.39
CA LEU A 236 11.16 3.43 -16.83
C LEU A 236 10.79 3.42 -18.31
N GLU A 237 11.54 2.68 -19.15
CA GLU A 237 11.26 2.62 -20.59
C GLU A 237 10.00 1.79 -20.92
N SER A 238 9.57 0.91 -20.03
CA SER A 238 8.36 0.10 -20.19
C SER A 238 7.09 0.82 -19.74
N ILE A 239 7.20 1.89 -18.95
CA ILE A 239 6.06 2.60 -18.37
C ILE A 239 5.31 3.38 -19.47
N PRO A 240 3.99 3.20 -19.62
CA PRO A 240 3.17 4.03 -20.52
C PRO A 240 3.17 5.50 -20.07
N LEU A 241 3.02 6.43 -21.03
CA LEU A 241 3.03 7.87 -20.73
C LEU A 241 1.98 8.26 -19.69
N TRP A 242 0.73 7.78 -19.84
CA TRP A 242 -0.35 8.05 -18.89
C TRP A 242 0.01 7.62 -17.45
N ARG A 243 0.72 6.51 -17.30
CA ARG A 243 1.15 6.03 -15.99
C ARG A 243 2.21 6.94 -15.38
N LEU A 244 3.19 7.40 -16.19
CA LEU A 244 4.18 8.37 -15.74
C LEU A 244 3.53 9.69 -15.31
N GLU A 245 2.55 10.17 -16.07
CA GLU A 245 1.79 11.38 -15.73
C GLU A 245 1.11 11.23 -14.38
N ASN A 246 0.42 10.13 -14.15
CA ASN A 246 -0.24 9.84 -12.86
C ASN A 246 0.77 9.77 -11.71
N ILE A 247 1.91 9.09 -11.88
CA ILE A 247 2.96 9.02 -10.86
C ILE A 247 3.47 10.43 -10.52
N LEU A 248 3.80 11.25 -11.51
CA LEU A 248 4.33 12.60 -11.29
C LEU A 248 3.29 13.52 -10.65
N LEU A 249 2.01 13.38 -11.02
CA LEU A 249 0.91 14.13 -10.43
C LEU A 249 0.69 13.73 -8.98
N ALA A 250 0.60 12.44 -8.69
CA ALA A 250 0.44 11.91 -7.33
C ALA A 250 1.63 12.31 -6.44
N GLN A 251 2.86 12.20 -6.96
CA GLN A 251 4.07 12.64 -6.27
C GLN A 251 4.05 14.13 -5.97
N THR A 252 3.61 14.95 -6.94
CA THR A 252 3.46 16.39 -6.77
C THR A 252 2.46 16.72 -5.67
N LEU A 253 1.31 16.04 -5.70
CA LEU A 253 0.25 16.21 -4.70
C LEU A 253 0.75 15.82 -3.30
N PHE A 254 1.43 14.67 -3.19
CA PHE A 254 2.05 14.21 -1.95
C PHE A 254 3.03 15.24 -1.37
N VAL A 255 3.96 15.76 -2.19
CA VAL A 255 4.93 16.79 -1.76
C VAL A 255 4.24 18.08 -1.33
N ARG A 256 3.13 18.44 -1.96
CA ARG A 256 2.34 19.64 -1.57
C ARG A 256 1.63 19.45 -0.24
N GLN A 257 1.08 18.28 0.02
CA GLN A 257 0.34 18.00 1.25
C GLN A 257 1.26 17.80 2.45
N THR A 258 2.39 17.11 2.25
CA THR A 258 3.25 16.66 3.36
C THR A 258 4.58 17.38 3.47
N GLY A 259 5.05 17.99 2.37
CA GLY A 259 6.35 18.67 2.31
C GLY A 259 6.30 20.12 2.77
N ASN A 260 7.38 20.57 3.41
CA ASN A 260 7.59 21.98 3.73
C ASN A 260 8.06 22.78 2.49
N PHE A 261 8.32 24.08 2.66
CA PHE A 261 8.79 24.95 1.56
C PHE A 261 10.07 24.42 0.89
N PHE A 262 11.02 23.94 1.69
CA PHE A 262 12.29 23.44 1.19
C PHE A 262 12.10 22.13 0.37
N ASP A 263 11.24 21.23 0.84
CA ASP A 263 10.89 20.00 0.11
C ASP A 263 10.27 20.29 -1.25
N ARG A 264 9.37 21.27 -1.30
CA ARG A 264 8.73 21.71 -2.55
C ARG A 264 9.74 22.32 -3.52
N LEU A 265 10.75 23.05 -3.01
CA LEU A 265 11.84 23.59 -3.83
C LEU A 265 12.74 22.45 -4.37
N LEU A 266 13.17 21.53 -3.52
CA LEU A 266 13.97 20.37 -3.91
C LEU A 266 13.25 19.53 -4.95
N TYR A 267 11.95 19.32 -4.78
CA TYR A 267 11.14 18.57 -5.73
C TYR A 267 11.06 19.25 -7.11
N ARG A 268 10.93 20.58 -7.15
CA ARG A 268 11.00 21.32 -8.41
C ARG A 268 12.35 21.14 -9.10
N ILE A 269 13.45 21.18 -8.34
CA ILE A 269 14.80 20.91 -8.89
C ILE A 269 14.88 19.47 -9.43
N PHE A 270 14.32 18.49 -8.68
CA PHE A 270 14.22 17.12 -9.13
C PHE A 270 13.48 17.01 -10.47
N LEU A 271 12.29 17.61 -10.61
CA LEU A 271 11.51 17.58 -11.85
C LEU A 271 12.26 18.19 -13.03
N LEU A 272 12.98 19.30 -12.82
CA LEU A 272 13.82 19.92 -13.86
C LEU A 272 14.97 19.01 -14.30
N ARG A 273 15.65 18.34 -13.34
CA ARG A 273 16.71 17.38 -13.64
C ARG A 273 16.14 16.15 -14.36
N PHE A 274 15.03 15.63 -13.88
CA PHE A 274 14.32 14.51 -14.50
C PHE A 274 13.93 14.84 -15.95
N SER A 275 13.31 15.98 -16.20
CA SER A 275 12.94 16.42 -17.55
C SER A 275 14.14 16.57 -18.50
N ARG A 276 15.33 16.95 -17.99
CA ARG A 276 16.57 17.01 -18.78
C ARG A 276 17.13 15.60 -19.05
N GLY A 277 17.06 14.70 -18.07
CA GLY A 277 17.49 13.29 -18.22
C GLY A 277 16.70 12.54 -19.29
N LEU A 278 15.40 12.83 -19.41
CA LEU A 278 14.52 12.22 -20.39
C LEU A 278 14.89 12.53 -21.87
N ARG A 279 15.73 13.53 -22.14
CA ARG A 279 16.23 13.80 -23.48
C ARG A 279 17.05 12.65 -24.07
N LYS A 280 17.56 11.76 -23.23
CA LYS A 280 18.36 10.59 -23.62
C LYS A 280 17.53 9.32 -23.73
N SER A 281 16.24 9.35 -23.36
CA SER A 281 15.33 8.21 -23.46
C SER A 281 14.99 7.88 -24.90
N ARG A 282 14.82 6.59 -25.20
CA ARG A 282 14.47 6.08 -26.54
C ARG A 282 13.00 6.29 -26.91
N LYS A 283 12.11 6.56 -25.95
CA LYS A 283 10.68 6.86 -26.18
C LYS A 283 10.48 8.36 -26.35
N ASP A 284 9.30 8.80 -26.81
CA ASP A 284 8.99 10.20 -27.13
C ASP A 284 9.44 11.17 -26.00
N PRO A 285 10.65 11.77 -26.11
CA PRO A 285 11.20 12.61 -25.05
C PRO A 285 10.40 13.91 -24.86
N ARG A 286 9.58 14.28 -25.87
CA ARG A 286 8.78 15.53 -25.83
C ARG A 286 7.59 15.35 -24.92
N ALA A 287 6.83 14.24 -25.07
CA ALA A 287 5.67 13.94 -24.24
C ALA A 287 6.06 13.77 -22.75
N TRP A 288 7.14 13.04 -22.47
CA TRP A 288 7.64 12.85 -21.11
C TRP A 288 8.13 14.14 -20.45
N ARG A 289 8.77 15.02 -21.25
CA ARG A 289 9.14 16.36 -20.75
C ARG A 289 7.92 17.23 -20.48
N GLN A 290 6.88 17.11 -21.29
CA GLN A 290 5.63 17.84 -21.08
C GLN A 290 4.96 17.38 -19.78
N ALA A 291 4.89 16.09 -19.50
CA ALA A 291 4.39 15.52 -18.23
C ALA A 291 5.16 16.09 -17.02
N ALA A 292 6.50 16.08 -17.08
CA ALA A 292 7.32 16.64 -16.00
C ALA A 292 7.14 18.16 -15.83
N LEU A 293 6.92 18.90 -16.91
CA LEU A 293 6.65 20.35 -16.87
C LEU A 293 5.24 20.65 -16.34
N GLN A 294 4.24 19.82 -16.66
CA GLN A 294 2.88 19.94 -16.09
C GLN A 294 2.90 19.72 -14.58
N ALA A 295 3.61 18.68 -14.11
CA ALA A 295 3.84 18.43 -12.70
C ALA A 295 4.57 19.60 -12.02
N PHE A 296 5.60 20.16 -12.68
CA PHE A 296 6.33 21.32 -12.19
C PHE A 296 5.45 22.59 -12.06
N LEU A 297 4.56 22.82 -13.03
CA LEU A 297 3.65 23.99 -13.04
C LEU A 297 2.44 23.82 -12.12
N LEU A 298 2.31 22.64 -11.47
CA LEU A 298 1.23 22.36 -10.52
C LEU A 298 -0.19 22.47 -11.11
N ARG A 299 -0.34 22.28 -12.40
CA ARG A 299 -1.67 22.14 -13.02
C ARG A 299 -2.19 20.75 -12.74
N VAL A 300 -2.84 20.58 -11.59
CA VAL A 300 -3.62 19.35 -11.29
C VAL A 300 -4.82 19.37 -12.23
N PRO A 301 -5.03 18.35 -13.05
CA PRO A 301 -6.24 18.25 -13.88
C PRO A 301 -7.49 18.32 -13.03
N GLU A 302 -8.57 18.90 -13.56
CA GLU A 302 -9.85 19.01 -12.85
C GLU A 302 -10.42 17.64 -12.46
N THR A 303 -10.09 16.60 -13.23
CA THR A 303 -10.48 15.20 -12.95
C THR A 303 -9.93 14.63 -11.64
N LEU A 304 -8.92 15.25 -11.03
CA LEU A 304 -8.39 14.88 -9.71
C LEU A 304 -8.86 15.84 -8.60
N ARG A 305 -9.78 16.75 -8.91
CA ARG A 305 -10.36 17.71 -7.95
C ARG A 305 -11.74 17.29 -7.43
N SER A 306 -12.33 16.23 -7.99
CA SER A 306 -13.65 15.70 -7.63
C SER A 306 -13.57 14.51 -6.70
#